data_6bfa2e7c3b6f6b07a308d55d55ead6dd
#
_entry.id   6bfa2e7c3b6f6b07a308d55d55ead6dd
#
_cell.length_a   1.000
_cell.length_b   1.000
_cell.length_c   1.000
_cell.angle_alpha   90.00
_cell.angle_beta   90.00
_cell.angle_gamma   90.00
#
_symmetry.space_group_name_H-M   'P 1'
#
loop_
_entity.id
_entity.type
_entity.pdbx_description
1 polymer ?
#
loop_
_entity_poly.entity_id
_entity_poly.type
_entity_poly.pdbx_seq_one_letter_code
_entity_poly.pdbx_strand_id
1 'polypeptide(L)'
;MSEYLLTFSTLELLLAGITGVLFIIQILYYLVTYARPLRAAKTAESTEQATVDKEAQPVSVIVYAHGEPEDLRNNLPVLLNQDYPDYEVIVVNDGSDADSEDILKLFSNEYKNLYYTYVPVDTQYLSHKKLALTMGIKAARHDILLFTEADCRPISPKWIKAMVNSYNTETDI
;
A
#
# COMPACT_ATOMS: atom_id res chain seq x y z
N MET A 1 -55.83 -23.15 21.85
CA MET A 1 -54.63 -22.67 21.22
C MET A 1 -53.84 -21.95 22.29
N SER A 2 -52.93 -22.68 22.97
CA SER A 2 -52.21 -22.19 24.17
C SER A 2 -51.11 -21.24 23.71
N GLU A 3 -51.18 -19.99 24.21
CA GLU A 3 -50.09 -19.00 24.10
C GLU A 3 -48.86 -19.54 24.86
N TYR A 4 -47.84 -19.92 24.09
CA TYR A 4 -46.50 -20.12 24.65
C TYR A 4 -45.93 -18.74 24.92
N LEU A 5 -46.26 -18.16 26.07
CA LEU A 5 -45.57 -17.02 26.64
C LEU A 5 -44.13 -17.48 26.96
N LEU A 6 -43.16 -17.04 26.15
CA LEU A 6 -41.76 -17.22 26.44
C LEU A 6 -41.39 -16.48 27.72
N THR A 7 -41.44 -17.21 28.86
CA THR A 7 -40.97 -16.68 30.13
C THR A 7 -39.46 -16.82 30.21
N PHE A 8 -38.75 -15.74 29.87
CA PHE A 8 -37.31 -15.70 30.04
C PHE A 8 -36.94 -15.70 31.53
N SER A 9 -35.96 -16.50 31.88
CA SER A 9 -35.42 -16.48 33.25
C SER A 9 -34.65 -15.16 33.47
N THR A 10 -34.52 -14.73 34.72
CA THR A 10 -33.76 -13.54 35.09
C THR A 10 -32.30 -13.60 34.57
N LEU A 11 -31.71 -14.80 34.50
CA LEU A 11 -30.38 -15.04 33.97
C LEU A 11 -30.32 -14.79 32.48
N GLU A 12 -31.30 -15.26 31.70
CA GLU A 12 -31.38 -15.05 30.25
C GLU A 12 -31.53 -13.57 29.88
N LEU A 13 -32.37 -12.84 30.65
CA LEU A 13 -32.52 -11.39 30.47
C LEU A 13 -31.22 -10.64 30.75
N LEU A 14 -30.49 -11.05 31.79
CA LEU A 14 -29.20 -10.46 32.16
C LEU A 14 -28.16 -10.72 31.10
N LEU A 15 -28.06 -11.95 30.59
CA LEU A 15 -27.16 -12.31 29.47
C LEU A 15 -27.51 -11.57 28.18
N ALA A 16 -28.79 -11.48 27.84
CA ALA A 16 -29.25 -10.70 26.69
C ALA A 16 -28.88 -9.22 26.80
N GLY A 17 -29.02 -8.63 27.98
CA GLY A 17 -28.64 -7.26 28.28
C GLY A 17 -27.14 -7.02 28.08
N ILE A 18 -26.30 -7.91 28.65
CA ILE A 18 -24.82 -7.84 28.48
C ILE A 18 -24.46 -7.96 27.02
N THR A 19 -25.03 -8.93 26.29
CA THR A 19 -24.77 -9.13 24.84
C THR A 19 -25.17 -7.90 24.03
N GLY A 20 -26.32 -7.30 24.34
CA GLY A 20 -26.78 -6.06 23.69
C GLY A 20 -25.81 -4.89 23.89
N VAL A 21 -25.31 -4.71 25.12
CA VAL A 21 -24.32 -3.66 25.45
C VAL A 21 -23.01 -3.89 24.66
N LEU A 22 -22.49 -5.11 24.65
CA LEU A 22 -21.27 -5.45 23.90
C LEU A 22 -21.45 -5.21 22.40
N PHE A 23 -22.61 -5.54 21.85
CA PHE A 23 -22.93 -5.31 20.45
C PHE A 23 -22.97 -3.81 20.10
N ILE A 24 -23.54 -2.97 20.98
CA ILE A 24 -23.55 -1.51 20.81
C ILE A 24 -22.12 -0.97 20.84
N ILE A 25 -21.29 -1.41 21.78
CA ILE A 25 -19.87 -1.01 21.85
C ILE A 25 -19.14 -1.38 20.57
N GLN A 26 -19.39 -2.57 20.04
CA GLN A 26 -18.78 -3.03 18.79
C GLN A 26 -19.20 -2.18 17.59
N ILE A 27 -20.48 -1.84 17.47
CA ILE A 27 -20.97 -0.95 16.40
C ILE A 27 -20.32 0.43 16.53
N LEU A 28 -20.25 1.02 17.71
CA LEU A 28 -19.61 2.31 17.94
C LEU A 28 -18.12 2.27 17.56
N TYR A 29 -17.42 1.22 17.93
CA TYR A 29 -16.02 1.02 17.55
C TYR A 29 -15.86 1.00 16.04
N TYR A 30 -16.68 0.25 15.29
CA TYR A 30 -16.64 0.21 13.85
C TYR A 30 -16.99 1.56 13.23
N LEU A 31 -18.01 2.25 13.69
CA LEU A 31 -18.39 3.56 13.20
C LEU A 31 -17.24 4.57 13.35
N VAL A 32 -16.58 4.59 14.51
CA VAL A 32 -15.45 5.50 14.76
C VAL A 32 -14.26 5.13 13.87
N THR A 33 -13.94 3.83 13.76
CA THR A 33 -12.78 3.36 13.00
C THR A 33 -12.95 3.59 11.49
N TYR A 34 -14.14 3.28 10.93
CA TYR A 34 -14.40 3.48 9.50
C TYR A 34 -14.74 4.94 9.13
N ALA A 35 -15.16 5.77 10.08
CA ALA A 35 -15.37 7.19 9.81
C ALA A 35 -14.05 7.98 9.66
N ARG A 36 -12.95 7.50 10.24
CA ARG A 36 -11.64 8.17 10.15
C ARG A 36 -11.11 8.30 8.72
N PRO A 37 -11.01 7.23 7.90
CA PRO A 37 -10.53 7.35 6.53
C PRO A 37 -11.46 8.21 5.65
N LEU A 38 -12.79 8.19 5.88
CA LEU A 38 -13.74 9.03 5.15
C LEU A 38 -13.56 10.52 5.47
N ARG A 39 -13.22 10.86 6.71
CA ARG A 39 -12.90 12.23 7.12
C ARG A 39 -11.54 12.66 6.56
N ALA A 40 -10.53 11.78 6.62
CA ALA A 40 -9.22 12.03 6.04
C ALA A 40 -9.29 12.29 4.53
N ALA A 41 -10.08 11.52 3.78
CA ALA A 41 -10.30 11.72 2.35
C ALA A 41 -10.91 13.10 2.04
N LYS A 42 -11.92 13.55 2.80
CA LYS A 42 -12.51 14.89 2.64
C LYS A 42 -11.54 16.02 2.99
N THR A 43 -10.68 15.80 3.99
CA THR A 43 -9.65 16.78 4.37
C THR A 43 -8.54 16.83 3.33
N ALA A 44 -8.17 15.71 2.71
CA ALA A 44 -7.18 15.65 1.64
C ALA A 44 -7.64 16.43 0.40
N GLU A 45 -8.92 16.34 -0.01
CA GLU A 45 -9.49 17.15 -1.10
C GLU A 45 -9.43 18.66 -0.82
N SER A 46 -9.61 19.08 0.45
CA SER A 46 -9.52 20.48 0.84
C SER A 46 -8.07 20.97 1.06
N THR A 47 -7.13 20.05 1.29
CA THR A 47 -5.70 20.36 1.51
C THR A 47 -4.92 20.41 0.19
N GLU A 48 -5.44 19.88 -0.92
CA GLU A 48 -4.83 20.01 -2.25
C GLU A 48 -4.63 21.48 -2.66
N GLN A 49 -5.41 22.40 -2.10
CA GLN A 49 -5.29 23.85 -2.35
C GLN A 49 -4.33 24.59 -1.39
N ALA A 50 -3.83 23.94 -0.36
CA ALA A 50 -3.02 24.58 0.68
C ALA A 50 -1.59 24.04 0.81
N THR A 51 -1.13 23.17 -0.09
CA THR A 51 0.26 22.74 -0.11
C THR A 51 1.14 23.86 -0.68
N VAL A 52 1.55 24.77 0.19
CA VAL A 52 2.78 25.54 0.06
C VAL A 52 3.87 24.56 -0.39
N ASP A 53 4.62 24.93 -1.44
CA ASP A 53 5.77 24.22 -1.99
C ASP A 53 6.75 23.84 -0.87
N LYS A 54 6.52 22.69 -0.23
CA LYS A 54 7.61 21.96 0.42
C LYS A 54 8.50 21.50 -0.72
N GLU A 55 9.77 21.86 -0.69
CA GLU A 55 10.77 21.29 -1.60
C GLU A 55 10.49 19.79 -1.75
N ALA A 56 10.20 19.37 -2.97
CA ALA A 56 9.83 18.00 -3.23
C ALA A 56 11.02 17.09 -2.87
N GLN A 57 10.87 16.31 -1.82
CA GLN A 57 11.92 15.43 -1.34
C GLN A 57 12.08 14.27 -2.32
N PRO A 58 13.31 13.88 -2.68
CA PRO A 58 13.57 12.75 -3.57
C PRO A 58 13.02 11.44 -3.00
N VAL A 59 12.52 10.55 -3.86
CA VAL A 59 11.80 9.32 -3.45
C VAL A 59 12.30 8.10 -4.20
N SER A 60 12.50 7.00 -3.49
CA SER A 60 12.71 5.67 -4.09
C SER A 60 11.44 4.83 -3.97
N VAL A 61 10.84 4.46 -5.10
CA VAL A 61 9.70 3.56 -5.17
C VAL A 61 10.18 2.14 -5.35
N ILE A 62 9.96 1.27 -4.37
CA ILE A 62 10.36 -0.13 -4.38
C ILE A 62 9.17 -0.97 -4.81
N VAL A 63 9.31 -1.69 -5.92
CA VAL A 63 8.28 -2.55 -6.51
C VAL A 63 8.68 -4.00 -6.34
N TYR A 64 7.87 -4.77 -5.62
CA TYR A 64 8.02 -6.22 -5.56
C TYR A 64 7.25 -6.86 -6.71
N ALA A 65 7.90 -7.75 -7.48
CA ALA A 65 7.29 -8.52 -8.55
C ALA A 65 7.60 -10.01 -8.38
N HIS A 66 6.62 -10.87 -8.63
CA HIS A 66 6.78 -12.33 -8.50
C HIS A 66 6.06 -13.06 -9.64
N GLY A 67 6.74 -13.16 -10.81
CA GLY A 67 6.19 -13.91 -11.96
C GLY A 67 4.93 -13.29 -12.55
N GLU A 68 4.87 -11.97 -12.65
CA GLU A 68 3.69 -11.19 -13.08
C GLU A 68 4.02 -10.32 -14.31
N PRO A 69 4.40 -10.92 -15.46
CA PRO A 69 4.85 -10.17 -16.62
C PRO A 69 3.79 -9.22 -17.19
N GLU A 70 2.52 -9.63 -17.19
CA GLU A 70 1.42 -8.80 -17.69
C GLU A 70 1.16 -7.59 -16.80
N ASP A 71 1.26 -7.75 -15.47
CA ASP A 71 1.11 -6.66 -14.52
C ASP A 71 2.27 -5.67 -14.63
N LEU A 72 3.50 -6.16 -14.74
CA LEU A 72 4.67 -5.33 -15.01
C LEU A 72 4.48 -4.53 -16.30
N ARG A 73 4.04 -5.16 -17.39
CA ARG A 73 3.80 -4.51 -18.69
C ARG A 73 2.77 -3.39 -18.60
N ASN A 74 1.69 -3.62 -17.85
CA ASN A 74 0.56 -2.69 -17.77
C ASN A 74 0.72 -1.60 -16.72
N ASN A 75 1.35 -1.89 -15.59
CA ASN A 75 1.38 -1.01 -14.42
C ASN A 75 2.70 -0.23 -14.29
N LEU A 76 3.83 -0.82 -14.67
CA LEU A 76 5.13 -0.18 -14.53
C LEU A 76 5.25 1.15 -15.31
N PRO A 77 4.72 1.30 -16.56
CA PRO A 77 4.73 2.60 -17.24
C PRO A 77 3.98 3.70 -16.48
N VAL A 78 2.91 3.35 -15.73
CA VAL A 78 2.17 4.32 -14.92
C VAL A 78 2.98 4.80 -13.72
N LEU A 79 3.79 3.93 -13.12
CA LEU A 79 4.73 4.29 -12.06
C LEU A 79 5.90 5.13 -12.57
N LEU A 80 6.38 4.84 -13.79
CA LEU A 80 7.52 5.51 -14.40
C LEU A 80 7.18 6.90 -14.96
N ASN A 81 5.88 7.19 -15.16
CA ASN A 81 5.39 8.49 -15.67
C ASN A 81 4.61 9.28 -14.61
N GLN A 82 5.06 9.26 -13.36
CA GLN A 82 4.47 10.08 -12.30
C GLN A 82 4.87 11.56 -12.41
N ASP A 83 3.94 12.44 -12.09
CA ASP A 83 4.17 13.89 -11.98
C ASP A 83 4.88 14.23 -10.66
N TYR A 84 6.17 13.86 -10.59
CA TYR A 84 7.03 14.09 -9.44
C TYR A 84 8.46 14.43 -9.90
N PRO A 85 9.10 15.48 -9.34
CA PRO A 85 10.33 16.04 -9.91
C PRO A 85 11.55 15.13 -9.79
N ASP A 86 11.70 14.41 -8.70
CA ASP A 86 12.88 13.58 -8.45
C ASP A 86 12.48 12.26 -7.76
N TYR A 87 12.49 11.18 -8.53
CA TYR A 87 12.19 9.85 -8.03
C TYR A 87 12.84 8.76 -8.89
N GLU A 88 13.05 7.63 -8.28
CA GLU A 88 13.46 6.40 -8.96
C GLU A 88 12.47 5.27 -8.66
N VAL A 89 12.41 4.30 -9.55
CA VAL A 89 11.64 3.07 -9.39
C VAL A 89 12.61 1.90 -9.40
N ILE A 90 12.57 1.10 -8.34
CA ILE A 90 13.44 -0.08 -8.15
C ILE A 90 12.56 -1.31 -8.14
N VAL A 91 12.57 -2.08 -9.22
CA VAL A 91 11.84 -3.35 -9.31
C VAL A 91 12.73 -4.48 -8.79
N VAL A 92 12.25 -5.20 -7.78
CA VAL A 92 12.89 -6.42 -7.31
C VAL A 92 12.06 -7.61 -7.76
N ASN A 93 12.54 -8.29 -8.80
CA ASN A 93 11.86 -9.44 -9.37
C ASN A 93 12.25 -10.72 -8.62
N ASP A 94 11.27 -11.37 -8.02
CA ASP A 94 11.36 -12.67 -7.33
C ASP A 94 10.79 -13.80 -8.20
N GLY A 95 10.88 -13.67 -9.50
CA GLY A 95 10.48 -14.67 -10.47
C GLY A 95 11.66 -15.02 -11.39
N SER A 96 11.72 -16.28 -11.80
CA SER A 96 12.71 -16.75 -12.79
C SER A 96 12.13 -16.80 -14.20
N ASP A 97 11.01 -16.12 -14.46
CA ASP A 97 10.37 -16.10 -15.76
C ASP A 97 11.10 -15.14 -16.73
N ALA A 98 11.40 -15.65 -17.92
CA ALA A 98 12.09 -14.88 -18.95
C ALA A 98 11.27 -13.68 -19.44
N ASP A 99 9.94 -13.78 -19.41
CA ASP A 99 9.05 -12.72 -19.91
C ASP A 99 9.14 -11.46 -19.03
N SER A 100 9.17 -11.60 -17.69
CA SER A 100 9.39 -10.47 -16.79
C SER A 100 10.76 -9.84 -16.97
N GLU A 101 11.79 -10.66 -17.22
CA GLU A 101 13.15 -10.16 -17.47
C GLU A 101 13.22 -9.32 -18.75
N ASP A 102 12.60 -9.79 -19.83
CA ASP A 102 12.59 -9.08 -21.11
C ASP A 102 11.81 -7.75 -21.02
N ILE A 103 10.71 -7.72 -20.28
CA ILE A 103 9.94 -6.49 -20.00
C ILE A 103 10.79 -5.49 -19.24
N LEU A 104 11.47 -5.91 -18.17
CA LEU A 104 12.33 -5.03 -17.37
C LEU A 104 13.51 -4.49 -18.19
N LYS A 105 14.13 -5.30 -19.03
CA LYS A 105 15.18 -4.86 -19.96
C LYS A 105 14.65 -3.84 -20.97
N LEU A 106 13.48 -4.08 -21.55
CA LEU A 106 12.86 -3.16 -22.51
C LEU A 106 12.62 -1.79 -21.85
N PHE A 107 11.96 -1.75 -20.69
CA PHE A 107 11.65 -0.50 -20.01
C PHE A 107 12.88 0.20 -19.44
N SER A 108 13.91 -0.52 -19.01
CA SER A 108 15.15 0.10 -18.53
C SER A 108 15.93 0.83 -19.63
N ASN A 109 15.75 0.46 -20.89
CA ASN A 109 16.30 1.19 -22.02
C ASN A 109 15.50 2.47 -22.34
N GLU A 110 14.21 2.49 -22.03
CA GLU A 110 13.30 3.60 -22.31
C GLU A 110 13.27 4.63 -21.16
N TYR A 111 13.27 4.15 -19.91
CA TYR A 111 13.11 4.97 -18.71
C TYR A 111 14.37 5.02 -17.87
N LYS A 112 14.98 6.20 -17.75
CA LYS A 112 16.24 6.42 -17.01
C LYS A 112 16.09 6.32 -15.50
N ASN A 113 14.88 6.45 -14.99
CA ASN A 113 14.54 6.35 -13.58
C ASN A 113 14.16 4.93 -13.15
N LEU A 114 14.25 3.93 -14.03
CA LEU A 114 14.02 2.53 -13.72
C LEU A 114 15.33 1.80 -13.41
N TYR A 115 15.34 1.13 -12.26
CA TYR A 115 16.36 0.18 -11.84
C TYR A 115 15.69 -1.15 -11.51
N TYR A 116 16.37 -2.26 -11.71
CA TYR A 116 15.83 -3.57 -11.35
C TYR A 116 16.92 -4.53 -10.89
N THR A 117 16.53 -5.48 -10.09
CA THR A 117 17.37 -6.57 -9.58
C THR A 117 16.55 -7.83 -9.39
N TYR A 118 17.23 -8.96 -9.18
CA TYR A 118 16.59 -10.27 -9.02
C TYR A 118 16.91 -10.85 -7.65
N VAL A 119 15.93 -11.54 -7.06
CA VAL A 119 16.15 -12.32 -5.84
C VAL A 119 16.90 -13.61 -6.22
N PRO A 120 18.01 -13.96 -5.55
CA PRO A 120 18.70 -15.21 -5.79
C PRO A 120 17.84 -16.43 -5.49
N VAL A 121 17.85 -17.43 -6.38
CA VAL A 121 17.00 -18.64 -6.30
C VAL A 121 17.30 -19.53 -5.09
N ASP A 122 18.53 -19.50 -4.56
CA ASP A 122 19.02 -20.43 -3.51
C ASP A 122 18.77 -19.98 -2.06
N THR A 123 17.85 -19.06 -1.83
CA THR A 123 17.57 -18.52 -0.48
C THR A 123 16.58 -19.40 0.30
N GLN A 124 17.03 -20.54 0.80
CA GLN A 124 16.18 -21.53 1.48
C GLN A 124 15.64 -21.12 2.86
N TYR A 125 16.08 -20.01 3.46
CA TYR A 125 15.81 -19.68 4.87
C TYR A 125 15.05 -18.38 5.12
N LEU A 126 14.75 -17.57 4.09
CA LEU A 126 14.07 -16.29 4.23
C LEU A 126 12.80 -16.25 3.37
N SER A 127 11.78 -15.57 3.85
CA SER A 127 10.65 -15.18 2.99
C SER A 127 11.21 -14.37 1.82
N HIS A 128 10.99 -14.84 0.59
CA HIS A 128 11.45 -14.20 -0.64
C HIS A 128 11.03 -12.73 -0.69
N LYS A 129 9.79 -12.41 -0.33
CA LYS A 129 9.30 -11.03 -0.26
C LYS A 129 10.10 -10.16 0.71
N LYS A 130 10.45 -10.68 1.90
CA LYS A 130 11.28 -9.93 2.86
C LYS A 130 12.67 -9.67 2.33
N LEU A 131 13.27 -10.66 1.67
CA LEU A 131 14.57 -10.50 1.04
C LEU A 131 14.51 -9.48 -0.11
N ALA A 132 13.50 -9.57 -0.98
CA ALA A 132 13.27 -8.64 -2.07
C ALA A 132 13.15 -7.19 -1.55
N LEU A 133 12.31 -6.96 -0.53
CA LEU A 133 12.17 -5.64 0.09
C LEU A 133 13.50 -5.15 0.69
N THR A 134 14.26 -6.03 1.35
CA THR A 134 15.59 -5.67 1.90
C THR A 134 16.58 -5.30 0.80
N MET A 135 16.54 -6.00 -0.35
CA MET A 135 17.37 -5.67 -1.51
C MET A 135 16.96 -4.32 -2.11
N GLY A 136 15.68 -4.07 -2.25
CA GLY A 136 15.15 -2.78 -2.72
C GLY A 136 15.58 -1.61 -1.81
N ILE A 137 15.46 -1.77 -0.49
CA ILE A 137 15.91 -0.78 0.49
C ILE A 137 17.41 -0.49 0.35
N LYS A 138 18.23 -1.53 0.18
CA LYS A 138 19.68 -1.37 0.02
C LYS A 138 20.08 -0.75 -1.30
N ALA A 139 19.27 -0.91 -2.34
CA ALA A 139 19.49 -0.32 -3.66
C ALA A 139 19.01 1.13 -3.76
N ALA A 140 18.10 1.53 -2.86
CA ALA A 140 17.53 2.87 -2.83
C ALA A 140 18.59 3.95 -2.56
N ARG A 141 18.47 5.06 -3.30
CA ARG A 141 19.37 6.23 -3.19
C ARG A 141 18.77 7.36 -2.37
N HIS A 142 17.46 7.32 -2.13
CA HIS A 142 16.73 8.36 -1.42
C HIS A 142 16.25 7.87 -0.06
N ASP A 143 16.12 8.79 0.89
CA ASP A 143 15.73 8.49 2.27
C ASP A 143 14.24 8.16 2.39
N ILE A 144 13.39 8.72 1.51
CA ILE A 144 11.96 8.41 1.47
C ILE A 144 11.73 7.20 0.57
N LEU A 145 11.17 6.15 1.16
CA LEU A 145 10.89 4.90 0.49
C LEU A 145 9.38 4.67 0.39
N LEU A 146 8.88 4.45 -0.82
CA LEU A 146 7.52 3.99 -1.07
C LEU A 146 7.55 2.53 -1.52
N PHE A 147 6.67 1.72 -0.95
CA PHE A 147 6.57 0.30 -1.28
C PHE A 147 5.28 0.02 -2.04
N THR A 148 5.38 -0.76 -3.11
CA THR A 148 4.23 -1.24 -3.88
C THR A 148 4.52 -2.61 -4.48
N GLU A 149 3.53 -3.23 -5.09
CA GLU A 149 3.63 -4.52 -5.78
C GLU A 149 3.35 -4.32 -7.29
N ALA A 150 3.78 -5.27 -8.11
CA ALA A 150 3.64 -5.16 -9.58
C ALA A 150 2.18 -5.18 -10.03
N ASP A 151 1.29 -5.86 -9.28
CA ASP A 151 -0.15 -5.90 -9.51
C ASP A 151 -0.88 -4.59 -9.12
N CYS A 152 -0.20 -3.72 -8.38
CA CYS A 152 -0.77 -2.45 -7.92
C CYS A 152 -0.58 -1.35 -8.97
N ARG A 153 -1.70 -0.78 -9.42
CA ARG A 153 -1.70 0.31 -10.39
C ARG A 153 -2.11 1.63 -9.74
N PRO A 154 -1.26 2.66 -9.74
CA PRO A 154 -1.67 4.00 -9.31
C PRO A 154 -2.80 4.55 -10.20
N ILE A 155 -3.84 5.08 -9.58
CA ILE A 155 -5.00 5.65 -10.29
C ILE A 155 -4.68 7.06 -10.84
N SER A 156 -3.72 7.76 -10.21
CA SER A 156 -3.38 9.14 -10.53
C SER A 156 -1.90 9.30 -10.86
N PRO A 157 -1.53 10.16 -11.82
CA PRO A 157 -0.14 10.53 -12.04
C PRO A 157 0.48 11.31 -10.88
N LYS A 158 -0.31 11.76 -9.91
CA LYS A 158 0.13 12.45 -8.68
C LYS A 158 0.20 11.52 -7.46
N TRP A 159 0.25 10.20 -7.67
CA TRP A 159 0.23 9.24 -6.57
C TRP A 159 1.45 9.41 -5.64
N ILE A 160 2.67 9.55 -6.18
CA ILE A 160 3.88 9.80 -5.37
C ILE A 160 3.71 11.08 -4.55
N LYS A 161 3.24 12.17 -5.18
CA LYS A 161 3.02 13.44 -4.50
C LYS A 161 2.00 13.31 -3.37
N ALA A 162 0.93 12.57 -3.57
CA ALA A 162 -0.09 12.34 -2.54
C ALA A 162 0.46 11.52 -1.36
N MET A 163 1.27 10.50 -1.64
CA MET A 163 1.90 9.66 -0.60
C MET A 163 2.89 10.48 0.24
N VAL A 164 3.77 11.25 -0.41
CA VAL A 164 4.78 12.08 0.28
C VAL A 164 4.12 13.20 1.08
N ASN A 165 3.06 13.82 0.57
CA ASN A 165 2.34 14.85 1.31
C ASN A 165 1.64 14.30 2.57
N SER A 166 1.30 13.02 2.57
CA SER A 166 0.74 12.33 3.74
C SER A 166 1.80 11.92 4.77
N TYR A 167 3.08 11.92 4.36
CA TYR A 167 4.21 11.66 5.23
C TYR A 167 4.50 12.90 6.09
N ASN A 168 4.48 12.73 7.39
CA ASN A 168 4.85 13.78 8.35
C ASN A 168 6.06 13.31 9.14
N THR A 169 7.02 14.20 9.37
CA THR A 169 8.23 13.93 10.16
C THR A 169 7.95 13.50 11.61
N GLU A 170 6.71 13.66 12.07
CA GLU A 170 6.26 13.17 13.37
C GLU A 170 5.69 11.72 13.31
N THR A 171 5.63 11.14 12.12
CA THR A 171 5.16 9.76 11.93
C THR A 171 6.36 8.85 11.86
N ASP A 172 6.75 8.26 12.98
CA ASP A 172 7.71 7.16 13.02
C ASP A 172 7.06 5.90 12.39
N ILE A 173 7.73 5.35 11.39
CA ILE A 173 7.37 4.06 10.77
C ILE A 173 8.38 3.00 11.19
#